data_765c5bfe1d17d9e9deb5e8f42a3c8c13
#
_entry.id   765c5bfe1d17d9e9deb5e8f42a3c8c13
#
_cell.length_a   1.000
_cell.length_b   1.000
_cell.length_c   1.000
_cell.angle_alpha   90.00
_cell.angle_beta   90.00
_cell.angle_gamma   90.00
#
_symmetry.space_group_name_H-M   'P 1'
#
loop_
_entity.id
_entity.type
_entity.pdbx_description
1 polymer ?
#
loop_
_entity_poly.entity_id
_entity_poly.type
_entity_poly.pdbx_seq_one_letter_code
_entity_poly.pdbx_strand_id
1 'polypeptide(L)'
;EAFVSLDQIKDITSSMDANGHLNWEVPEGKWTVLRVGHVCTGKQNGPAPKEGTGWECNKLSETGPDIHYASYIGRLANGPLEGGLLNGMLLDSWECETQTWTEEMEDEFRLKSGYPLRQWLPAVFGYVVNDHETTTRFLLDWRNTIGSLFADKFYGRMVQLAHQNGLAVSYETAAGDIVPADLLEYFKYADIPMCEFWQPLSESFVGSNNFKPIKPTASAARMYGKPRVAAEAFTSFELTWDEHLSMLKEVMNVNSVEGVTHLVFHTYTHNPRIDFLPPGTSFGSGIGTPFLRLQTWWKYMLEFVNYLSRCTYLLERGRPVSDVLWYLGDEISNKPDQNYPFPEGFKYDYCNPDVLLNRLSVKNGKIVTPEGIEYSVLWLNDNKRMLPETLEKLLALVREGAVVIGDAPEGLATLSGQESAQKRFDAAVHALWGEVSKGCNRIGKGMVVSGMSLDEALCELKMSPDVTATGDALWLHRQTKGADWYFVTA
;
A
#
# COMPACT_ATOMS: atom_id res chain seq x y z
N GLU A 1 23.33 -21.24 -10.08
CA GLU A 1 21.98 -21.60 -9.62
C GLU A 1 21.86 -23.11 -9.47
N ALA A 2 21.13 -23.56 -8.43
CA ALA A 2 20.89 -24.97 -8.22
C ALA A 2 19.47 -25.31 -8.68
N PHE A 3 19.37 -26.21 -9.65
CA PHE A 3 18.11 -26.70 -10.21
C PHE A 3 17.71 -28.00 -9.54
N VAL A 4 16.43 -28.15 -9.23
CA VAL A 4 15.85 -29.38 -8.69
C VAL A 4 14.45 -29.58 -9.26
N SER A 5 14.14 -30.81 -9.68
CA SER A 5 12.77 -31.16 -10.08
C SER A 5 11.90 -31.40 -8.84
N LEU A 6 10.65 -30.97 -8.88
CA LEU A 6 9.73 -31.08 -7.74
C LEU A 6 9.53 -32.55 -7.28
N ASP A 7 9.52 -33.48 -8.20
CA ASP A 7 9.41 -34.93 -7.91
C ASP A 7 10.64 -35.52 -7.21
N GLN A 8 11.78 -34.82 -7.26
CA GLN A 8 13.01 -35.21 -6.54
C GLN A 8 13.08 -34.62 -5.13
N ILE A 9 12.18 -33.70 -4.76
CA ILE A 9 12.11 -33.13 -3.42
C ILE A 9 11.33 -34.09 -2.51
N LYS A 10 11.98 -34.53 -1.43
CA LYS A 10 11.39 -35.42 -0.43
C LYS A 10 11.29 -34.72 0.92
N ASP A 11 10.08 -34.67 1.47
CA ASP A 11 9.89 -34.26 2.89
C ASP A 11 10.25 -35.45 3.78
N ILE A 12 11.32 -35.29 4.55
CA ILE A 12 11.81 -36.26 5.53
C ILE A 12 11.69 -35.77 6.97
N THR A 13 10.86 -34.77 7.20
CA THR A 13 10.64 -34.14 8.53
C THR A 13 10.22 -35.17 9.57
N SER A 14 9.40 -36.17 9.23
CA SER A 14 8.97 -37.24 10.12
C SER A 14 10.09 -38.18 10.56
N SER A 15 11.23 -38.16 9.87
CA SER A 15 12.43 -38.94 10.24
C SER A 15 13.37 -38.21 11.19
N MET A 16 13.02 -36.97 11.60
CA MET A 16 13.78 -36.16 12.56
C MET A 16 13.17 -36.29 13.95
N ASP A 17 13.98 -36.57 14.94
CA ASP A 17 13.55 -36.62 16.35
C ASP A 17 13.45 -35.21 16.99
N ALA A 18 12.92 -35.16 18.22
CA ALA A 18 12.76 -33.90 18.96
C ALA A 18 14.10 -33.20 19.30
N ASN A 19 15.22 -33.88 19.23
CA ASN A 19 16.56 -33.32 19.40
C ASN A 19 17.19 -32.86 18.09
N GLY A 20 16.47 -33.03 16.96
CA GLY A 20 16.94 -32.66 15.63
C GLY A 20 17.89 -33.69 14.99
N HIS A 21 17.96 -34.92 15.50
CA HIS A 21 18.69 -36.00 14.85
C HIS A 21 17.84 -36.58 13.70
N LEU A 22 18.42 -36.64 12.52
CA LEU A 22 17.79 -37.22 11.35
C LEU A 22 18.09 -38.73 11.26
N ASN A 23 17.07 -39.56 11.34
CA ASN A 23 17.12 -41.00 11.24
C ASN A 23 16.54 -41.43 9.89
N TRP A 24 17.31 -41.32 8.83
CA TRP A 24 16.88 -41.54 7.46
C TRP A 24 17.81 -42.48 6.72
N GLU A 25 17.25 -43.53 6.15
CA GLU A 25 17.98 -44.42 5.24
C GLU A 25 18.15 -43.69 3.91
N VAL A 26 19.40 -43.29 3.63
CA VAL A 26 19.71 -42.47 2.45
C VAL A 26 19.68 -43.40 1.21
N PRO A 27 18.78 -43.13 0.25
CA PRO A 27 18.77 -43.87 -1.02
C PRO A 27 20.07 -43.67 -1.79
N GLU A 28 20.36 -44.59 -2.73
CA GLU A 28 21.51 -44.45 -3.62
C GLU A 28 21.42 -43.11 -4.40
N GLY A 29 22.57 -42.43 -4.54
CA GLY A 29 22.65 -41.14 -5.25
C GLY A 29 23.33 -40.04 -4.42
N LYS A 30 23.29 -38.81 -4.95
CA LYS A 30 23.79 -37.61 -4.27
C LYS A 30 22.60 -36.84 -3.74
N TRP A 31 22.59 -36.60 -2.45
CA TRP A 31 21.52 -35.90 -1.75
C TRP A 31 22.03 -34.62 -1.09
N THR A 32 21.22 -33.56 -1.12
CA THR A 32 21.38 -32.38 -0.29
C THR A 32 20.24 -32.36 0.72
N VAL A 33 20.57 -32.33 2.00
CA VAL A 33 19.58 -32.20 3.07
C VAL A 33 19.46 -30.73 3.45
N LEU A 34 18.26 -30.18 3.31
CA LEU A 34 17.93 -28.85 3.80
C LEU A 34 17.20 -28.96 5.12
N ARG A 35 17.80 -28.44 6.20
CA ARG A 35 17.12 -28.25 7.48
C ARG A 35 16.59 -26.82 7.54
N VAL A 36 15.29 -26.69 7.44
CA VAL A 36 14.61 -25.40 7.47
C VAL A 36 14.00 -25.18 8.84
N GLY A 37 14.11 -23.98 9.37
CA GLY A 37 13.52 -23.59 10.63
C GLY A 37 13.31 -22.08 10.68
N HIS A 38 12.66 -21.61 11.72
CA HIS A 38 12.48 -20.18 11.96
C HIS A 38 13.02 -19.80 13.35
N VAL A 39 13.39 -18.55 13.48
CA VAL A 39 13.85 -17.94 14.72
C VAL A 39 13.23 -16.56 14.86
N CYS A 40 13.23 -16.01 16.08
CA CYS A 40 12.85 -14.61 16.28
C CYS A 40 13.76 -13.70 15.43
N THR A 41 13.19 -12.64 14.84
CA THR A 41 13.94 -11.66 14.05
C THR A 41 15.02 -10.94 14.86
N GLY A 42 14.88 -10.89 16.19
CA GLY A 42 15.78 -10.15 17.07
C GLY A 42 15.49 -8.64 17.10
N LYS A 43 14.48 -8.18 16.35
CA LYS A 43 14.09 -6.77 16.35
C LYS A 43 13.34 -6.42 17.64
N GLN A 44 13.68 -5.29 18.20
CA GLN A 44 12.97 -4.70 19.33
C GLN A 44 12.12 -3.52 18.86
N ASN A 45 11.01 -3.28 19.54
CA ASN A 45 10.20 -2.09 19.32
C ASN A 45 10.98 -0.83 19.71
N GLY A 46 10.74 0.25 19.00
CA GLY A 46 11.38 1.54 19.26
C GLY A 46 10.85 2.65 18.34
N PRO A 47 10.93 3.89 18.81
CA PRO A 47 11.42 4.31 20.13
C PRO A 47 10.44 3.93 21.27
N ALA A 48 10.98 3.44 22.37
CA ALA A 48 10.21 3.06 23.55
C ALA A 48 11.00 3.38 24.85
N PRO A 49 10.32 3.68 25.98
CA PRO A 49 10.98 3.75 27.26
C PRO A 49 11.55 2.40 27.63
N LYS A 50 12.59 2.38 28.46
CA LYS A 50 13.28 1.15 28.86
C LYS A 50 12.34 0.06 29.36
N GLU A 51 11.33 0.44 30.12
CA GLU A 51 10.32 -0.45 30.69
C GLU A 51 9.33 -1.00 29.65
N GLY A 52 9.21 -0.33 28.51
CA GLY A 52 8.35 -0.71 27.38
C GLY A 52 9.10 -1.36 26.22
N THR A 53 10.44 -1.46 26.31
CA THR A 53 11.25 -2.08 25.26
C THR A 53 11.14 -3.59 25.33
N GLY A 54 10.83 -4.23 24.21
CA GLY A 54 10.69 -5.68 24.07
C GLY A 54 10.84 -6.13 22.62
N TRP A 55 10.67 -7.43 22.41
CA TRP A 55 10.69 -7.98 21.06
C TRP A 55 9.45 -7.56 20.27
N GLU A 56 9.62 -7.30 18.99
CA GLU A 56 8.51 -7.12 18.07
C GLU A 56 7.60 -8.36 18.07
N CYS A 57 6.30 -8.16 18.13
CA CYS A 57 5.33 -9.25 18.11
C CYS A 57 5.26 -9.94 16.75
N ASN A 58 4.76 -11.17 16.72
CA ASN A 58 4.41 -11.85 15.48
C ASN A 58 3.24 -11.12 14.80
N LYS A 59 3.50 -10.48 13.66
CA LYS A 59 2.53 -9.72 12.88
C LYS A 59 1.83 -10.54 11.78
N LEU A 60 2.21 -11.81 11.63
CA LEU A 60 1.57 -12.74 10.69
C LEU A 60 0.54 -13.66 11.37
N SER A 61 0.27 -13.44 12.66
CA SER A 61 -0.73 -14.17 13.47
C SER A 61 -1.53 -13.19 14.31
N GLU A 62 -2.79 -13.50 14.61
CA GLU A 62 -3.65 -12.68 15.48
C GLU A 62 -3.21 -12.66 16.94
N THR A 63 -2.44 -13.65 17.37
CA THR A 63 -1.95 -13.77 18.76
C THR A 63 -1.09 -12.58 19.18
N GLY A 64 -0.24 -12.08 18.29
CA GLY A 64 0.63 -10.92 18.57
C GLY A 64 -0.16 -9.65 18.89
N PRO A 65 -1.02 -9.18 17.96
CA PRO A 65 -1.86 -8.00 18.20
C PRO A 65 -2.85 -8.20 19.37
N ASP A 66 -3.39 -9.40 19.60
CA ASP A 66 -4.27 -9.67 20.75
C ASP A 66 -3.57 -9.38 22.08
N ILE A 67 -2.37 -9.92 22.25
CA ILE A 67 -1.58 -9.73 23.49
C ILE A 67 -1.16 -8.26 23.62
N HIS A 68 -0.67 -7.66 22.52
CA HIS A 68 -0.22 -6.27 22.54
C HIS A 68 -1.36 -5.31 22.88
N TYR A 69 -2.50 -5.44 22.20
CA TYR A 69 -3.68 -4.61 22.45
C TYR A 69 -4.19 -4.77 23.88
N ALA A 70 -4.38 -6.00 24.34
CA ALA A 70 -4.86 -6.27 25.70
C ALA A 70 -3.92 -5.75 26.80
N SER A 71 -2.60 -5.76 26.54
CA SER A 71 -1.60 -5.32 27.50
C SER A 71 -1.41 -3.80 27.57
N TYR A 72 -1.80 -3.06 26.55
CA TYR A 72 -1.58 -1.61 26.43
C TYR A 72 -2.88 -0.83 26.22
N ILE A 73 -3.32 -0.64 24.97
CA ILE A 73 -4.48 0.20 24.65
C ILE A 73 -5.77 -0.31 25.31
N GLY A 74 -5.99 -1.62 25.31
CA GLY A 74 -7.16 -2.24 25.95
C GLY A 74 -7.22 -1.97 27.46
N ARG A 75 -6.06 -1.91 28.13
CA ARG A 75 -6.01 -1.53 29.57
C ARG A 75 -6.37 -0.05 29.79
N LEU A 76 -5.99 0.83 28.87
CA LEU A 76 -6.35 2.24 28.96
C LEU A 76 -7.84 2.45 28.69
N ALA A 77 -8.36 1.85 27.62
CA ALA A 77 -9.75 1.98 27.20
C ALA A 77 -10.75 1.38 28.20
N ASN A 78 -10.40 0.28 28.85
CA ASN A 78 -11.23 -0.40 29.87
C ASN A 78 -10.85 -0.03 31.30
N GLY A 79 -10.09 1.03 31.51
CA GLY A 79 -9.61 1.48 32.81
C GLY A 79 -9.60 3.01 32.90
N PRO A 80 -8.43 3.67 32.99
CA PRO A 80 -8.35 5.11 33.23
C PRO A 80 -9.06 5.99 32.20
N LEU A 81 -9.23 5.50 30.98
CA LEU A 81 -9.86 6.22 29.85
C LEU A 81 -11.21 5.60 29.46
N GLU A 82 -11.86 4.88 30.37
CA GLU A 82 -13.18 4.32 30.18
C GLU A 82 -14.24 5.42 29.93
N GLY A 83 -15.35 5.04 29.31
CA GLY A 83 -16.48 5.94 29.08
C GLY A 83 -16.31 6.91 27.92
N GLY A 84 -15.47 6.56 26.93
CA GLY A 84 -15.29 7.34 25.71
C GLY A 84 -14.32 8.53 25.84
N LEU A 85 -13.49 8.54 26.88
CA LEU A 85 -12.40 9.52 27.01
C LEU A 85 -11.29 9.25 25.97
N LEU A 86 -11.09 7.99 25.58
CA LEU A 86 -10.27 7.61 24.44
C LEU A 86 -11.21 7.30 23.26
N ASN A 87 -11.00 7.94 22.10
CA ASN A 87 -11.85 7.79 20.92
C ASN A 87 -11.09 7.38 19.66
N GLY A 88 -9.77 7.23 19.73
CA GLY A 88 -8.95 6.78 18.63
C GLY A 88 -7.57 6.34 19.06
N MET A 89 -6.89 5.63 18.18
CA MET A 89 -5.49 5.24 18.33
C MET A 89 -4.75 5.40 17.02
N LEU A 90 -3.46 5.66 17.11
CA LEU A 90 -2.52 5.68 16.01
C LEU A 90 -1.57 4.48 16.12
N LEU A 91 -1.37 3.79 15.01
CA LEU A 91 -0.26 2.88 14.81
C LEU A 91 0.74 3.59 13.90
N ASP A 92 1.93 3.79 14.41
CA ASP A 92 3.04 4.40 13.70
C ASP A 92 3.53 3.51 12.55
N SER A 93 4.45 3.99 11.75
CA SER A 93 4.91 3.31 10.56
C SER A 93 5.52 1.93 10.82
N TRP A 94 5.43 1.06 9.83
CA TRP A 94 6.17 -0.21 9.84
C TRP A 94 7.67 0.06 9.61
N GLU A 95 8.50 -0.25 10.63
CA GLU A 95 9.96 -0.06 10.58
C GLU A 95 10.73 -1.21 11.24
N CYS A 96 10.09 -2.36 11.38
CA CYS A 96 10.60 -3.46 12.18
C CYS A 96 11.13 -4.65 11.35
N GLU A 97 11.55 -4.39 10.12
CA GLU A 97 12.05 -5.40 9.18
C GLU A 97 11.00 -6.45 8.79
N THR A 98 11.33 -7.30 7.82
CA THR A 98 10.37 -8.26 7.27
C THR A 98 10.28 -9.50 8.14
N GLN A 99 9.05 -9.88 8.50
CA GLN A 99 8.71 -11.18 9.05
C GLN A 99 8.22 -12.09 7.93
N THR A 100 8.70 -13.32 7.88
CA THR A 100 8.41 -14.24 6.77
C THR A 100 7.78 -15.56 7.21
N TRP A 101 7.62 -15.77 8.51
CA TRP A 101 7.10 -17.04 9.02
C TRP A 101 6.23 -16.85 10.27
N THR A 102 5.20 -17.69 10.40
CA THR A 102 4.38 -17.89 11.58
C THR A 102 4.09 -19.39 11.74
N GLU A 103 3.61 -19.82 12.89
CA GLU A 103 3.28 -21.24 13.13
C GLU A 103 2.21 -21.75 12.17
N GLU A 104 1.25 -20.90 11.79
CA GLU A 104 0.14 -21.23 10.91
C GLU A 104 0.49 -21.09 9.40
N MET A 105 1.73 -20.74 9.05
CA MET A 105 2.11 -20.37 7.69
C MET A 105 1.77 -21.43 6.63
N GLU A 106 2.00 -22.71 6.91
CA GLU A 106 1.72 -23.77 5.94
C GLU A 106 0.22 -23.91 5.64
N ASP A 107 -0.62 -23.75 6.65
CA ASP A 107 -2.07 -23.80 6.51
C ASP A 107 -2.62 -22.57 5.81
N GLU A 108 -2.13 -21.39 6.17
CA GLU A 108 -2.50 -20.12 5.53
C GLU A 108 -2.08 -20.10 4.05
N PHE A 109 -0.86 -20.54 3.74
CA PHE A 109 -0.40 -20.66 2.35
C PHE A 109 -1.29 -21.63 1.56
N ARG A 110 -1.57 -22.82 2.12
CA ARG A 110 -2.42 -23.80 1.47
C ARG A 110 -3.84 -23.30 1.25
N LEU A 111 -4.38 -22.53 2.21
CA LEU A 111 -5.70 -21.91 2.11
C LEU A 111 -5.76 -20.90 0.96
N LYS A 112 -4.74 -20.07 0.82
CA LYS A 112 -4.68 -18.99 -0.17
C LYS A 112 -4.27 -19.50 -1.57
N SER A 113 -3.26 -20.38 -1.64
CA SER A 113 -2.67 -20.81 -2.91
C SER A 113 -3.18 -22.18 -3.40
N GLY A 114 -3.87 -22.95 -2.56
CA GLY A 114 -4.50 -24.21 -2.95
C GLY A 114 -3.54 -25.41 -3.10
N TYR A 115 -2.27 -25.26 -2.72
CA TYR A 115 -1.27 -26.33 -2.77
C TYR A 115 -0.32 -26.29 -1.57
N PRO A 116 0.39 -27.39 -1.22
CA PRO A 116 1.22 -27.44 -0.02
C PRO A 116 2.50 -26.63 -0.19
N LEU A 117 2.89 -25.87 0.85
CA LEU A 117 4.09 -25.02 0.86
C LEU A 117 5.39 -25.83 0.91
N ARG A 118 5.44 -26.89 1.73
CA ARG A 118 6.69 -27.52 2.19
C ARG A 118 7.61 -27.98 1.07
N GLN A 119 7.04 -28.53 0.01
CA GLN A 119 7.82 -28.98 -1.16
C GLN A 119 8.47 -27.83 -1.95
N TRP A 120 7.98 -26.62 -1.77
CA TRP A 120 8.46 -25.40 -2.46
C TRP A 120 9.47 -24.60 -1.65
N LEU A 121 9.67 -24.94 -0.36
CA LEU A 121 10.61 -24.21 0.50
C LEU A 121 12.03 -24.10 -0.09
N PRO A 122 12.58 -25.08 -0.82
CA PRO A 122 13.88 -24.91 -1.48
C PRO A 122 13.96 -23.65 -2.35
N ALA A 123 12.86 -23.23 -3.00
CA ALA A 123 12.81 -22.02 -3.81
C ALA A 123 13.02 -20.75 -2.98
N VAL A 124 12.52 -20.70 -1.73
CA VAL A 124 12.76 -19.58 -0.81
C VAL A 124 14.25 -19.43 -0.47
N PHE A 125 15.00 -20.52 -0.56
CA PHE A 125 16.44 -20.56 -0.31
C PHE A 125 17.30 -20.52 -1.60
N GLY A 126 16.72 -20.11 -2.73
CA GLY A 126 17.43 -19.84 -3.96
C GLY A 126 17.61 -21.03 -4.92
N TYR A 127 16.90 -22.14 -4.69
CA TYR A 127 16.81 -23.21 -5.67
C TYR A 127 15.80 -22.87 -6.76
N VAL A 128 16.11 -23.22 -7.99
CA VAL A 128 15.14 -23.20 -9.09
C VAL A 128 14.41 -24.56 -9.10
N VAL A 129 13.13 -24.53 -8.74
CA VAL A 129 12.27 -25.73 -8.71
C VAL A 129 11.57 -25.88 -10.05
N ASN A 130 11.80 -26.98 -10.73
CA ASN A 130 11.43 -27.28 -12.11
C ASN A 130 12.09 -26.32 -13.12
N ASP A 131 11.65 -25.07 -13.16
CA ASP A 131 12.13 -24.01 -14.03
C ASP A 131 11.93 -22.62 -13.40
N HIS A 132 12.48 -21.58 -14.03
CA HIS A 132 12.40 -20.21 -13.53
C HIS A 132 10.97 -19.67 -13.48
N GLU A 133 10.15 -19.99 -14.48
CA GLU A 133 8.76 -19.51 -14.53
C GLU A 133 7.93 -20.09 -13.39
N THR A 134 8.03 -21.40 -13.20
CA THR A 134 7.37 -22.11 -12.09
C THR A 134 7.82 -21.59 -10.73
N THR A 135 9.13 -21.41 -10.57
CA THR A 135 9.70 -20.84 -9.33
C THR A 135 9.22 -19.43 -9.07
N THR A 136 9.15 -18.58 -10.11
CA THR A 136 8.66 -17.20 -9.99
C THR A 136 7.21 -17.17 -9.53
N ARG A 137 6.34 -17.99 -10.14
CA ARG A 137 4.91 -18.08 -9.74
C ARG A 137 4.74 -18.52 -8.28
N PHE A 138 5.53 -19.51 -7.85
CA PHE A 138 5.54 -19.90 -6.43
C PHE A 138 5.95 -18.73 -5.52
N LEU A 139 7.02 -18.02 -5.85
CA LEU A 139 7.51 -16.89 -5.06
C LEU A 139 6.51 -15.73 -5.03
N LEU A 140 5.70 -15.54 -6.07
CA LEU A 140 4.59 -14.60 -6.06
C LEU A 140 3.49 -15.05 -5.08
N ASP A 141 3.05 -16.30 -5.13
CA ASP A 141 2.08 -16.85 -4.19
C ASP A 141 2.58 -16.76 -2.73
N TRP A 142 3.87 -17.02 -2.51
CA TRP A 142 4.52 -16.90 -1.20
C TRP A 142 4.49 -15.45 -0.67
N ARG A 143 4.90 -14.48 -1.48
CA ARG A 143 4.90 -13.06 -1.11
C ARG A 143 3.49 -12.53 -0.90
N ASN A 144 2.55 -12.90 -1.76
CA ASN A 144 1.15 -12.52 -1.63
C ASN A 144 0.54 -13.08 -0.33
N THR A 145 0.91 -14.32 0.06
CA THR A 145 0.48 -14.88 1.33
C THR A 145 1.00 -14.05 2.51
N ILE A 146 2.29 -13.74 2.55
CA ILE A 146 2.89 -12.91 3.61
C ILE A 146 2.21 -11.54 3.66
N GLY A 147 2.05 -10.86 2.52
CA GLY A 147 1.45 -9.54 2.45
C GLY A 147 0.01 -9.50 2.95
N SER A 148 -0.81 -10.48 2.55
CA SER A 148 -2.18 -10.59 3.05
C SER A 148 -2.24 -10.89 4.55
N LEU A 149 -1.39 -11.79 5.06
CA LEU A 149 -1.33 -12.06 6.51
C LEU A 149 -0.96 -10.81 7.30
N PHE A 150 0.00 -10.06 6.80
CA PHE A 150 0.42 -8.80 7.39
C PHE A 150 -0.74 -7.79 7.47
N ALA A 151 -1.47 -7.60 6.38
CA ALA A 151 -2.61 -6.69 6.35
C ALA A 151 -3.76 -7.19 7.22
N ASP A 152 -4.14 -8.47 7.13
CA ASP A 152 -5.31 -9.04 7.81
C ASP A 152 -5.05 -9.32 9.29
N LYS A 153 -3.96 -10.04 9.59
CA LYS A 153 -3.70 -10.59 10.95
C LYS A 153 -3.14 -9.57 11.90
N PHE A 154 -2.45 -8.52 11.41
CA PHE A 154 -1.96 -7.45 12.27
C PHE A 154 -2.88 -6.22 12.20
N TYR A 155 -2.90 -5.51 11.07
CA TYR A 155 -3.67 -4.26 10.97
C TYR A 155 -5.18 -4.49 11.06
N GLY A 156 -5.70 -5.47 10.34
CA GLY A 156 -7.10 -5.84 10.40
C GLY A 156 -7.53 -6.26 11.80
N ARG A 157 -6.70 -7.08 12.48
CA ARG A 157 -6.98 -7.50 13.86
C ARG A 157 -6.91 -6.36 14.86
N MET A 158 -5.90 -5.48 14.77
CA MET A 158 -5.78 -4.29 15.63
C MET A 158 -6.99 -3.38 15.49
N VAL A 159 -7.44 -3.13 14.25
CA VAL A 159 -8.66 -2.34 13.98
C VAL A 159 -9.89 -3.01 14.58
N GLN A 160 -10.06 -4.32 14.41
CA GLN A 160 -11.17 -5.05 15.00
C GLN A 160 -11.21 -4.93 16.53
N LEU A 161 -10.07 -5.07 17.20
CA LEU A 161 -9.96 -4.90 18.65
C LEU A 161 -10.27 -3.47 19.10
N ALA A 162 -9.79 -2.48 18.37
CA ALA A 162 -10.06 -1.07 18.64
C ALA A 162 -11.56 -0.74 18.49
N HIS A 163 -12.18 -1.20 17.41
CA HIS A 163 -13.61 -1.01 17.17
C HIS A 163 -14.50 -1.62 18.25
N GLN A 164 -14.10 -2.75 18.87
CA GLN A 164 -14.81 -3.34 20.01
C GLN A 164 -14.86 -2.38 21.23
N ASN A 165 -13.91 -1.45 21.31
CA ASN A 165 -13.83 -0.41 22.34
C ASN A 165 -14.30 0.96 21.83
N GLY A 166 -14.89 1.05 20.65
CA GLY A 166 -15.37 2.29 20.05
C GLY A 166 -14.27 3.24 19.58
N LEU A 167 -13.05 2.75 19.36
CA LEU A 167 -11.89 3.55 18.94
C LEU A 167 -11.76 3.55 17.42
N ALA A 168 -11.61 4.72 16.81
CA ALA A 168 -11.14 4.85 15.43
C ALA A 168 -9.63 4.57 15.35
N VAL A 169 -9.18 4.04 14.21
CA VAL A 169 -7.77 3.71 14.02
C VAL A 169 -7.20 4.43 12.81
N SER A 170 -6.12 5.17 13.04
CA SER A 170 -5.21 5.64 12.00
C SER A 170 -3.96 4.78 12.01
N TYR A 171 -3.42 4.45 10.85
CA TYR A 171 -2.08 3.88 10.77
C TYR A 171 -1.38 4.33 9.49
N GLU A 172 -0.06 4.38 9.56
CA GLU A 172 0.75 5.01 8.53
C GLU A 172 1.81 4.11 7.93
N THR A 173 2.39 4.59 6.84
CA THR A 173 3.66 4.09 6.30
C THR A 173 4.59 5.24 5.97
N ALA A 174 5.85 5.11 6.37
CA ALA A 174 6.92 6.05 6.08
C ALA A 174 7.32 6.02 4.60
N ALA A 175 7.36 4.82 4.02
CA ALA A 175 7.71 4.63 2.61
C ALA A 175 6.96 3.45 2.01
N GLY A 176 6.65 3.54 0.73
CA GLY A 176 5.89 2.50 0.04
C GLY A 176 6.67 1.20 -0.19
N ASP A 177 7.99 1.25 -0.21
CA ASP A 177 8.86 0.11 -0.49
C ASP A 177 9.27 -0.69 0.75
N ILE A 178 9.03 -0.19 1.95
CA ILE A 178 9.32 -0.92 3.20
C ILE A 178 8.17 -1.84 3.65
N VAL A 179 6.96 -1.62 3.14
CA VAL A 179 5.79 -2.42 3.50
C VAL A 179 5.81 -3.75 2.74
N PRO A 180 5.79 -4.91 3.44
CA PRO A 180 5.83 -6.23 2.80
C PRO A 180 4.45 -6.68 2.29
N ALA A 181 3.62 -5.75 1.84
CA ALA A 181 2.25 -5.97 1.40
C ALA A 181 1.92 -5.12 0.17
N ASP A 182 0.77 -5.37 -0.44
CA ASP A 182 0.16 -4.45 -1.38
C ASP A 182 -0.20 -3.14 -0.66
N LEU A 183 0.21 -2.00 -1.23
CA LEU A 183 0.09 -0.70 -0.57
C LEU A 183 -1.35 -0.27 -0.32
N LEU A 184 -2.29 -0.65 -1.19
CA LEU A 184 -3.69 -0.31 -1.00
C LEU A 184 -4.34 -1.27 0.00
N GLU A 185 -4.04 -2.58 -0.10
CA GLU A 185 -4.53 -3.59 0.83
C GLU A 185 -4.05 -3.32 2.26
N TYR A 186 -2.83 -2.84 2.41
CA TYR A 186 -2.28 -2.37 3.68
C TYR A 186 -3.25 -1.42 4.40
N PHE A 187 -3.84 -0.46 3.70
CA PHE A 187 -4.75 0.54 4.27
C PHE A 187 -6.22 0.15 4.31
N LYS A 188 -6.58 -1.03 3.84
CA LYS A 188 -7.97 -1.51 3.72
C LYS A 188 -8.78 -1.33 4.99
N TYR A 189 -8.19 -1.57 6.13
CA TYR A 189 -8.87 -1.54 7.43
C TYR A 189 -8.80 -0.19 8.14
N ALA A 190 -7.85 0.68 7.82
CA ALA A 190 -7.70 1.98 8.48
C ALA A 190 -8.99 2.79 8.40
N ASP A 191 -9.40 3.42 9.50
CA ASP A 191 -10.45 4.44 9.46
C ASP A 191 -9.90 5.72 8.83
N ILE A 192 -8.64 6.02 9.10
CA ILE A 192 -7.90 7.15 8.53
C ILE A 192 -6.53 6.63 8.04
N PRO A 193 -6.40 6.28 6.75
CA PRO A 193 -5.09 5.98 6.16
C PRO A 193 -4.12 7.15 6.31
N MET A 194 -2.88 6.87 6.70
CA MET A 194 -1.88 7.88 6.97
C MET A 194 -0.59 7.60 6.21
N CYS A 195 -0.01 8.64 5.65
CA CYS A 195 1.30 8.66 5.03
C CYS A 195 2.19 9.66 5.75
N GLU A 196 3.37 9.95 5.22
CA GLU A 196 4.20 11.04 5.70
C GLU A 196 4.77 11.86 4.56
N PHE A 197 5.08 13.13 4.84
CA PHE A 197 5.86 13.96 3.95
C PHE A 197 6.86 14.81 4.72
N TRP A 198 7.98 15.05 4.05
CA TRP A 198 9.16 15.64 4.63
C TRP A 198 9.40 17.05 4.10
N GLN A 199 10.19 17.82 4.82
CA GLN A 199 10.69 19.12 4.40
C GLN A 199 12.22 19.09 4.43
N PRO A 200 12.90 19.84 3.54
CA PRO A 200 12.33 20.60 2.41
C PRO A 200 11.79 19.70 1.29
N LEU A 201 11.19 20.27 0.27
CA LEU A 201 10.64 19.51 -0.88
C LEU A 201 11.67 18.63 -1.61
N SER A 202 12.95 18.97 -1.53
CA SER A 202 14.05 18.18 -2.08
C SER A 202 14.34 16.90 -1.28
N GLU A 203 13.93 16.85 -0.03
CA GLU A 203 14.04 15.66 0.81
C GLU A 203 12.96 14.68 0.43
N SER A 204 13.36 13.47 0.08
CA SER A 204 12.37 12.51 -0.35
C SER A 204 11.78 11.73 0.79
N PHE A 205 12.52 11.32 1.77
CA PHE A 205 12.08 10.58 2.95
C PHE A 205 12.91 9.30 3.17
N VAL A 206 12.55 8.55 4.19
CA VAL A 206 13.11 7.22 4.48
C VAL A 206 12.66 6.21 3.44
N GLY A 207 13.59 5.44 2.88
CA GLY A 207 13.31 4.39 1.92
C GLY A 207 14.37 4.29 0.82
N SER A 208 14.50 3.10 0.24
CA SER A 208 15.54 2.82 -0.75
C SER A 208 15.24 3.41 -2.14
N ASN A 209 13.97 3.59 -2.47
CA ASN A 209 13.51 3.95 -3.82
C ASN A 209 12.89 5.34 -3.90
N ASN A 210 13.01 6.16 -2.88
CA ASN A 210 12.33 7.46 -2.81
C ASN A 210 10.82 7.36 -3.12
N PHE A 211 10.19 6.25 -2.73
CA PHE A 211 8.79 6.00 -3.00
C PHE A 211 7.90 6.70 -1.96
N LYS A 212 7.47 7.90 -2.29
CA LYS A 212 6.56 8.66 -1.43
C LYS A 212 5.20 7.97 -1.30
N PRO A 213 4.71 7.69 -0.08
CA PRO A 213 3.48 6.93 0.11
C PRO A 213 2.19 7.76 -0.08
N ILE A 214 2.29 9.04 -0.44
CA ILE A 214 1.16 9.97 -0.48
C ILE A 214 0.07 9.51 -1.46
N LYS A 215 0.42 9.33 -2.72
CA LYS A 215 -0.53 8.95 -3.76
C LYS A 215 -1.16 7.57 -3.55
N PRO A 216 -0.40 6.53 -3.15
CA PRO A 216 -0.98 5.23 -2.80
C PRO A 216 -1.94 5.30 -1.61
N THR A 217 -1.61 6.06 -0.56
CA THR A 217 -2.47 6.25 0.62
C THR A 217 -3.76 6.98 0.25
N ALA A 218 -3.67 8.05 -0.55
CA ALA A 218 -4.84 8.77 -1.05
C ALA A 218 -5.72 7.87 -1.93
N SER A 219 -5.11 7.07 -2.80
CA SER A 219 -5.82 6.10 -3.63
C SER A 219 -6.51 5.04 -2.79
N ALA A 220 -5.83 4.47 -1.78
CA ALA A 220 -6.42 3.51 -0.86
C ALA A 220 -7.64 4.11 -0.13
N ALA A 221 -7.51 5.34 0.40
CA ALA A 221 -8.63 6.02 1.04
C ALA A 221 -9.84 6.15 0.10
N ARG A 222 -9.63 6.50 -1.16
CA ARG A 222 -10.67 6.62 -2.18
C ARG A 222 -11.27 5.27 -2.55
N MET A 223 -10.42 4.26 -2.75
CA MET A 223 -10.84 2.91 -3.13
C MET A 223 -11.60 2.20 -2.03
N TYR A 224 -11.26 2.42 -0.76
CA TYR A 224 -11.92 1.81 0.40
C TYR A 224 -12.95 2.72 1.09
N GLY A 225 -13.27 3.88 0.49
CA GLY A 225 -14.31 4.78 0.96
C GLY A 225 -14.00 5.50 2.27
N LYS A 226 -12.71 5.80 2.52
CA LYS A 226 -12.29 6.51 3.72
C LYS A 226 -12.38 8.02 3.51
N PRO A 227 -12.89 8.78 4.50
CA PRO A 227 -13.18 10.19 4.31
C PRO A 227 -11.94 11.10 4.34
N ARG A 228 -10.85 10.64 4.95
CA ARG A 228 -9.64 11.41 5.23
C ARG A 228 -8.39 10.68 4.81
N VAL A 229 -7.38 11.46 4.46
CA VAL A 229 -6.00 11.02 4.25
C VAL A 229 -5.13 11.84 5.18
N ALA A 230 -4.65 11.21 6.24
CA ALA A 230 -3.73 11.87 7.16
C ALA A 230 -2.30 11.82 6.64
N ALA A 231 -1.48 12.73 7.14
CA ALA A 231 -0.03 12.66 6.96
C ALA A 231 0.69 13.12 8.21
N GLU A 232 1.71 12.38 8.62
CA GLU A 232 2.78 12.93 9.42
C GLU A 232 3.46 14.02 8.60
N ALA A 233 3.43 15.23 9.10
CA ALA A 233 3.67 16.41 8.30
C ALA A 233 4.91 17.17 8.74
N PHE A 234 5.75 17.50 7.75
CA PHE A 234 6.94 18.35 7.94
C PHE A 234 8.08 17.67 8.70
N THR A 235 8.19 16.36 8.61
CA THR A 235 9.34 15.62 9.13
C THR A 235 10.63 16.09 8.45
N SER A 236 11.74 16.08 9.16
CA SER A 236 13.07 16.41 8.66
C SER A 236 14.12 15.66 9.47
N PHE A 237 15.21 15.23 8.87
CA PHE A 237 16.33 14.62 9.60
C PHE A 237 17.31 15.65 10.14
N GLU A 238 17.49 16.75 9.42
CA GLU A 238 18.46 17.79 9.77
C GLU A 238 17.73 19.12 9.94
N LEU A 239 17.91 19.73 11.09
CA LEU A 239 17.41 21.06 11.35
C LEU A 239 18.45 22.07 10.89
N THR A 240 18.18 22.75 9.78
CA THR A 240 19.03 23.80 9.25
C THR A 240 18.77 25.15 9.88
N TRP A 241 17.65 25.27 10.62
CA TRP A 241 17.18 26.48 11.29
C TRP A 241 16.80 27.63 10.34
N ASP A 242 16.61 27.30 9.09
CA ASP A 242 16.08 28.20 8.06
C ASP A 242 14.60 27.86 7.71
N GLU A 243 14.03 26.86 8.37
CA GLU A 243 12.64 26.48 8.20
C GLU A 243 11.72 27.66 8.56
N HIS A 244 10.83 28.00 7.64
CA HIS A 244 9.86 29.06 7.82
C HIS A 244 8.49 28.74 7.20
N LEU A 245 7.46 29.41 7.67
CA LEU A 245 6.07 29.07 7.36
C LEU A 245 5.73 29.13 5.86
N SER A 246 6.41 29.97 5.06
CA SER A 246 6.21 30.01 3.61
C SER A 246 6.70 28.72 2.94
N MET A 247 7.89 28.23 3.32
CA MET A 247 8.42 26.96 2.85
C MET A 247 7.52 25.78 3.23
N LEU A 248 7.09 25.72 4.49
CA LEU A 248 6.17 24.68 4.95
C LEU A 248 4.82 24.74 4.22
N LYS A 249 4.34 25.93 3.84
CA LYS A 249 3.13 26.09 3.02
C LYS A 249 3.29 25.48 1.64
N GLU A 250 4.43 25.68 0.99
CA GLU A 250 4.73 25.09 -0.33
C GLU A 250 4.77 23.55 -0.24
N VAL A 251 5.45 23.01 0.76
CA VAL A 251 5.50 21.55 1.01
C VAL A 251 4.09 20.98 1.22
N MET A 252 3.27 21.63 2.06
CA MET A 252 1.88 21.22 2.28
C MET A 252 1.06 21.25 0.99
N ASN A 253 1.17 22.30 0.19
CA ASN A 253 0.37 22.47 -1.01
C ASN A 253 0.64 21.35 -2.03
N VAL A 254 1.92 21.01 -2.26
CA VAL A 254 2.31 19.90 -3.13
C VAL A 254 1.69 18.57 -2.68
N ASN A 255 1.74 18.26 -1.38
CA ASN A 255 1.20 17.01 -0.87
C ASN A 255 -0.35 17.01 -0.82
N SER A 256 -0.96 18.18 -0.66
CA SER A 256 -2.43 18.32 -0.70
C SER A 256 -3.01 18.05 -2.09
N VAL A 257 -2.35 18.47 -3.16
CA VAL A 257 -2.82 18.16 -4.53
C VAL A 257 -2.68 16.69 -4.88
N GLU A 258 -1.83 15.94 -4.17
CA GLU A 258 -1.74 14.49 -4.27
C GLU A 258 -2.77 13.75 -3.41
N GLY A 259 -3.44 14.45 -2.49
CA GLY A 259 -4.60 13.92 -1.79
C GLY A 259 -4.57 13.97 -0.27
N VAL A 260 -3.53 14.53 0.35
CA VAL A 260 -3.50 14.74 1.82
C VAL A 260 -4.57 15.73 2.24
N THR A 261 -5.38 15.37 3.23
CA THR A 261 -6.47 16.20 3.74
C THR A 261 -6.41 16.46 5.24
N HIS A 262 -5.50 15.80 5.97
CA HIS A 262 -5.38 15.93 7.41
C HIS A 262 -3.91 15.91 7.82
N LEU A 263 -3.49 16.89 8.63
CA LEU A 263 -2.09 17.09 8.98
C LEU A 263 -1.85 16.77 10.46
N VAL A 264 -0.86 15.93 10.73
CA VAL A 264 -0.33 15.63 12.05
C VAL A 264 1.10 16.14 12.11
N PHE A 265 1.32 17.21 12.87
CA PHE A 265 2.60 17.91 12.85
C PHE A 265 3.72 17.09 13.51
N HIS A 266 4.78 16.87 12.81
CA HIS A 266 5.99 16.28 13.32
C HIS A 266 7.12 17.33 13.36
N THR A 267 7.42 17.94 14.57
CA THR A 267 6.93 17.43 15.84
C THR A 267 6.73 18.56 16.86
N TYR A 268 5.86 18.30 17.83
CA TYR A 268 5.72 19.14 19.03
C TYR A 268 6.31 18.42 20.23
N THR A 269 7.42 18.91 20.72
CA THR A 269 8.10 18.34 21.89
C THR A 269 7.60 19.00 23.18
N HIS A 270 7.35 18.21 24.21
CA HIS A 270 6.97 18.73 25.51
C HIS A 270 8.09 19.59 26.13
N ASN A 271 7.82 20.86 26.29
CA ASN A 271 8.73 21.85 26.90
C ASN A 271 8.04 22.50 28.11
N PRO A 272 8.10 21.91 29.30
CA PRO A 272 7.45 22.44 30.49
C PRO A 272 8.13 23.70 31.04
N ARG A 273 9.40 23.87 30.72
CA ARG A 273 10.22 25.02 31.16
C ARG A 273 10.24 26.09 30.08
N ILE A 274 10.27 27.34 30.50
CA ILE A 274 10.32 28.56 29.65
C ILE A 274 11.66 29.30 29.79
N ASP A 275 12.53 28.83 30.64
CA ASP A 275 13.84 29.41 30.98
C ASP A 275 14.98 28.82 30.09
N PHE A 276 14.66 27.94 29.17
CA PHE A 276 15.63 27.49 28.16
C PHE A 276 15.82 28.51 27.05
N LEU A 277 17.00 28.44 26.43
CA LEU A 277 17.26 29.19 25.22
C LEU A 277 16.29 28.78 24.11
N PRO A 278 15.78 29.74 23.31
CA PRO A 278 15.01 29.40 22.13
C PRO A 278 15.82 28.50 21.16
N PRO A 279 15.17 27.58 20.45
CA PRO A 279 13.71 27.33 20.42
C PRO A 279 13.22 26.34 21.47
N GLY A 280 14.06 25.84 22.36
CA GLY A 280 13.76 24.81 23.34
C GLY A 280 14.33 23.44 22.96
N THR A 281 13.67 22.36 23.36
CA THR A 281 14.12 21.00 23.13
C THR A 281 13.47 20.42 21.87
N SER A 282 14.25 19.90 20.94
CA SER A 282 13.76 19.12 19.80
C SER A 282 13.55 17.65 20.15
N PHE A 283 12.91 16.91 19.26
CA PHE A 283 12.71 15.47 19.42
C PHE A 283 14.00 14.69 19.11
N GLY A 284 14.46 13.86 20.05
CA GLY A 284 15.62 12.98 19.87
C GLY A 284 16.88 13.69 19.35
N SER A 285 17.47 13.14 18.32
CA SER A 285 18.69 13.63 17.65
C SER A 285 18.46 14.71 16.61
N GLY A 286 17.29 15.37 16.61
CA GLY A 286 16.99 16.45 15.68
C GLY A 286 16.00 16.08 14.56
N ILE A 287 15.32 14.95 14.67
CA ILE A 287 14.25 14.60 13.73
C ILE A 287 13.01 15.48 13.96
N GLY A 288 12.37 15.87 12.86
CA GLY A 288 11.13 16.65 12.84
C GLY A 288 11.33 18.16 12.93
N THR A 289 10.42 18.89 12.32
CA THR A 289 10.39 20.35 12.42
C THR A 289 9.90 20.80 13.81
N PRO A 290 10.65 21.64 14.55
CA PRO A 290 10.28 21.99 15.92
C PRO A 290 9.16 23.03 15.97
N PHE A 291 7.90 22.59 16.07
CA PHE A 291 6.72 23.44 16.27
C PHE A 291 6.61 23.85 17.74
N LEU A 292 7.53 24.67 18.21
CA LEU A 292 7.66 25.04 19.60
C LEU A 292 7.31 26.52 19.84
N ARG A 293 6.72 26.81 21.01
CA ARG A 293 6.31 28.18 21.39
C ARG A 293 7.46 29.19 21.46
N LEU A 294 8.69 28.75 21.55
CA LEU A 294 9.88 29.63 21.56
C LEU A 294 10.53 29.77 20.18
N GLN A 295 9.97 29.16 19.14
CA GLN A 295 10.40 29.37 17.75
C GLN A 295 10.20 30.83 17.33
N THR A 296 11.11 31.33 16.51
CA THR A 296 11.11 32.74 16.07
C THR A 296 9.81 33.12 15.34
N TRP A 297 9.24 32.18 14.60
CA TRP A 297 8.00 32.35 13.82
C TRP A 297 6.73 31.90 14.55
N TRP A 298 6.81 31.40 15.78
CA TRP A 298 5.63 30.91 16.55
C TRP A 298 4.49 31.91 16.64
N LYS A 299 4.80 33.18 16.76
CA LYS A 299 3.79 34.27 16.82
C LYS A 299 2.89 34.34 15.58
N TYR A 300 3.30 33.75 14.46
CA TYR A 300 2.55 33.69 13.21
C TYR A 300 1.85 32.33 13.00
N MET A 301 1.97 31.40 13.94
CA MET A 301 1.39 30.06 13.79
C MET A 301 -0.14 30.08 13.65
N LEU A 302 -0.82 31.05 14.28
CA LEU A 302 -2.28 31.14 14.18
C LEU A 302 -2.73 31.37 12.73
N GLU A 303 -2.07 32.24 12.01
CA GLU A 303 -2.36 32.54 10.59
C GLU A 303 -2.06 31.33 9.72
N PHE A 304 -0.93 30.64 9.98
CA PHE A 304 -0.55 29.44 9.27
C PHE A 304 -1.55 28.30 9.50
N VAL A 305 -1.90 28.01 10.76
CA VAL A 305 -2.90 26.98 11.09
C VAL A 305 -4.27 27.31 10.52
N ASN A 306 -4.67 28.59 10.52
CA ASN A 306 -5.91 29.01 9.88
C ASN A 306 -5.90 28.76 8.36
N TYR A 307 -4.77 29.01 7.70
CA TYR A 307 -4.62 28.66 6.29
C TYR A 307 -4.76 27.15 6.08
N LEU A 308 -4.00 26.34 6.81
CA LEU A 308 -4.05 24.88 6.73
C LEU A 308 -5.46 24.35 6.99
N SER A 309 -6.12 24.82 8.04
CA SER A 309 -7.49 24.39 8.42
C SER A 309 -8.52 24.70 7.33
N ARG A 310 -8.40 25.85 6.66
CA ARG A 310 -9.27 26.20 5.53
C ARG A 310 -9.02 25.29 4.33
N CYS A 311 -7.76 25.02 4.00
CA CYS A 311 -7.40 24.12 2.90
C CYS A 311 -7.91 22.70 3.17
N THR A 312 -7.61 22.13 4.35
CA THR A 312 -8.02 20.77 4.71
C THR A 312 -9.55 20.66 4.79
N TYR A 313 -10.25 21.66 5.35
CA TYR A 313 -11.71 21.68 5.34
C TYR A 313 -12.28 21.59 3.93
N LEU A 314 -11.73 22.34 2.98
CA LEU A 314 -12.16 22.30 1.60
C LEU A 314 -11.77 20.99 0.91
N LEU A 315 -10.58 20.47 1.14
CA LEU A 315 -10.08 19.24 0.57
C LEU A 315 -10.84 17.99 1.05
N GLU A 316 -11.52 18.04 2.18
CA GLU A 316 -12.43 16.99 2.67
C GLU A 316 -13.83 17.05 2.05
N ARG A 317 -14.20 18.14 1.33
CA ARG A 317 -15.55 18.30 0.76
C ARG A 317 -15.72 17.58 -0.57
N GLY A 318 -16.87 16.93 -0.73
CA GLY A 318 -17.21 16.24 -1.98
C GLY A 318 -16.36 15.01 -2.25
N ARG A 319 -16.34 14.58 -3.50
CA ARG A 319 -15.56 13.44 -4.01
C ARG A 319 -14.39 13.95 -4.83
N PRO A 320 -13.23 13.30 -4.78
CA PRO A 320 -12.15 13.59 -5.71
C PRO A 320 -12.56 13.21 -7.14
N VAL A 321 -12.02 13.90 -8.11
CA VAL A 321 -12.20 13.61 -9.53
C VAL A 321 -10.85 13.23 -10.12
N SER A 322 -10.82 12.07 -10.76
CA SER A 322 -9.66 11.55 -11.51
C SER A 322 -10.14 10.84 -12.76
N ASP A 323 -9.37 10.90 -13.82
CA ASP A 323 -9.76 10.37 -15.14
C ASP A 323 -9.38 8.91 -15.31
N VAL A 324 -8.20 8.55 -14.80
CA VAL A 324 -7.53 7.28 -15.01
C VAL A 324 -7.46 6.49 -13.71
N LEU A 325 -7.88 5.23 -13.77
CA LEU A 325 -7.64 4.26 -12.73
C LEU A 325 -6.44 3.40 -13.12
N TRP A 326 -5.31 3.58 -12.43
CA TRP A 326 -4.07 2.87 -12.72
C TRP A 326 -4.01 1.56 -11.92
N TYR A 327 -4.09 0.45 -12.62
CA TYR A 327 -3.99 -0.87 -12.00
C TYR A 327 -2.54 -1.21 -11.66
N LEU A 328 -2.25 -1.47 -10.39
CA LEU A 328 -0.89 -1.77 -9.90
C LEU A 328 -0.41 -3.18 -10.26
N GLY A 329 -1.33 -4.08 -10.65
CA GLY A 329 -1.02 -5.45 -11.02
C GLY A 329 -1.26 -6.46 -9.90
N ASP A 330 -1.16 -7.74 -10.27
CA ASP A 330 -1.34 -8.89 -9.36
C ASP A 330 -0.04 -9.27 -8.62
N GLU A 331 1.08 -8.68 -8.98
CA GLU A 331 2.36 -8.91 -8.32
C GLU A 331 2.56 -7.90 -7.20
N ILE A 332 2.60 -8.37 -5.96
CA ILE A 332 2.79 -7.53 -4.77
C ILE A 332 4.08 -6.68 -4.80
N SER A 333 5.08 -7.14 -5.56
CA SER A 333 6.33 -6.42 -5.76
C SER A 333 6.23 -5.27 -6.76
N ASN A 334 5.15 -5.19 -7.52
CA ASN A 334 4.94 -4.10 -8.45
C ASN A 334 4.68 -2.81 -7.69
N LYS A 335 5.60 -1.89 -7.83
CA LYS A 335 5.48 -0.53 -7.29
C LYS A 335 5.41 0.44 -8.47
N PRO A 336 4.52 1.43 -8.41
CA PRO A 336 4.40 2.39 -9.50
C PRO A 336 5.68 3.22 -9.65
N ASP A 337 6.06 3.50 -10.89
CA ASP A 337 7.12 4.47 -11.17
C ASP A 337 6.61 5.88 -10.89
N GLN A 338 7.11 6.49 -9.82
CA GLN A 338 6.73 7.85 -9.44
C GLN A 338 7.23 8.93 -10.40
N ASN A 339 8.25 8.61 -11.20
CA ASN A 339 8.78 9.51 -12.20
C ASN A 339 8.09 9.32 -13.57
N TYR A 340 7.08 8.44 -13.63
CA TYR A 340 6.32 8.29 -14.87
C TYR A 340 5.72 9.64 -15.27
N PRO A 341 6.01 10.14 -16.48
CA PRO A 341 5.48 11.40 -16.96
C PRO A 341 3.98 11.25 -17.28
N PHE A 342 3.13 11.47 -16.26
CA PHE A 342 1.70 11.33 -16.42
C PHE A 342 1.15 12.44 -17.32
N PRO A 343 0.17 12.14 -18.21
CA PRO A 343 -0.39 13.10 -19.16
C PRO A 343 -0.89 14.39 -18.50
N GLU A 344 -0.46 15.54 -19.04
CA GLU A 344 -0.78 16.83 -18.46
C GLU A 344 -2.29 17.10 -18.49
N GLY A 345 -2.80 17.65 -17.40
CA GLY A 345 -4.22 17.99 -17.25
C GLY A 345 -5.13 16.82 -16.92
N PHE A 346 -4.58 15.62 -16.76
CA PHE A 346 -5.30 14.45 -16.27
C PHE A 346 -4.87 14.09 -14.84
N LYS A 347 -5.75 13.41 -14.10
CA LYS A 347 -5.47 12.86 -12.76
C LYS A 347 -5.73 11.37 -12.73
N TYR A 348 -5.06 10.69 -11.81
CA TYR A 348 -5.21 9.25 -11.61
C TYR A 348 -5.33 8.87 -10.15
N ASP A 349 -5.84 7.67 -9.92
CA ASP A 349 -5.72 6.95 -8.67
C ASP A 349 -5.24 5.53 -8.94
N TYR A 350 -4.59 4.92 -7.95
CA TYR A 350 -4.18 3.52 -8.04
C TYR A 350 -5.32 2.57 -7.68
N CYS A 351 -5.27 1.38 -8.27
CA CYS A 351 -6.17 0.27 -8.01
C CYS A 351 -5.35 -1.02 -7.85
N ASN A 352 -5.73 -1.85 -6.90
CA ASN A 352 -5.12 -3.16 -6.64
C ASN A 352 -6.09 -4.32 -6.96
N PRO A 353 -5.65 -5.59 -6.88
CA PRO A 353 -6.51 -6.75 -7.14
C PRO A 353 -7.77 -6.80 -6.27
N ASP A 354 -7.67 -6.55 -4.97
CA ASP A 354 -8.83 -6.59 -4.06
C ASP A 354 -9.92 -5.59 -4.48
N VAL A 355 -9.52 -4.37 -4.79
CA VAL A 355 -10.45 -3.33 -5.28
C VAL A 355 -11.05 -3.70 -6.63
N LEU A 356 -10.22 -4.13 -7.58
CA LEU A 356 -10.68 -4.51 -8.92
C LEU A 356 -11.73 -5.63 -8.84
N LEU A 357 -11.43 -6.69 -8.11
CA LEU A 357 -12.30 -7.86 -8.01
C LEU A 357 -13.59 -7.58 -7.25
N ASN A 358 -13.51 -6.85 -6.13
CA ASN A 358 -14.59 -6.80 -5.13
C ASN A 358 -15.35 -5.47 -5.11
N ARG A 359 -14.82 -4.37 -5.66
CA ARG A 359 -15.39 -3.05 -5.48
C ARG A 359 -15.77 -2.33 -6.77
N LEU A 360 -15.19 -2.69 -7.91
CA LEU A 360 -15.45 -1.99 -9.17
C LEU A 360 -16.67 -2.54 -9.91
N SER A 361 -17.43 -1.61 -10.48
CA SER A 361 -18.56 -1.86 -11.39
C SER A 361 -18.51 -0.87 -12.55
N VAL A 362 -19.42 -0.99 -13.51
CA VAL A 362 -19.55 -0.05 -14.63
C VAL A 362 -20.92 0.61 -14.58
N LYS A 363 -20.93 1.94 -14.77
CA LYS A 363 -22.16 2.73 -14.92
C LYS A 363 -21.96 3.79 -15.99
N ASN A 364 -22.85 3.83 -16.98
CA ASN A 364 -22.81 4.78 -18.08
C ASN A 364 -21.46 4.80 -18.83
N GLY A 365 -20.80 3.64 -18.98
CA GLY A 365 -19.51 3.52 -19.65
C GLY A 365 -18.31 3.94 -18.83
N LYS A 366 -18.50 4.30 -17.55
CA LYS A 366 -17.42 4.62 -16.62
C LYS A 366 -17.26 3.54 -15.57
N ILE A 367 -16.05 3.35 -15.09
CA ILE A 367 -15.73 2.49 -13.96
C ILE A 367 -16.07 3.25 -12.68
N VAL A 368 -16.78 2.60 -11.76
CA VAL A 368 -17.35 3.26 -10.59
C VAL A 368 -17.05 2.47 -9.31
N THR A 369 -16.62 3.16 -8.24
CA THR A 369 -16.54 2.61 -6.89
C THR A 369 -17.92 2.63 -6.20
N PRO A 370 -18.13 1.87 -5.11
CA PRO A 370 -19.37 1.92 -4.33
C PRO A 370 -19.73 3.34 -3.83
N GLU A 371 -18.73 4.16 -3.54
CA GLU A 371 -18.87 5.55 -3.08
C GLU A 371 -19.22 6.52 -4.23
N GLY A 372 -19.21 6.00 -5.46
CA GLY A 372 -19.59 6.73 -6.66
C GLY A 372 -18.48 7.61 -7.22
N ILE A 373 -17.21 7.30 -6.95
CA ILE A 373 -16.08 7.89 -7.68
C ILE A 373 -16.05 7.22 -9.06
N GLU A 374 -15.90 8.02 -10.12
CA GLU A 374 -15.97 7.58 -11.50
C GLU A 374 -14.63 7.76 -12.21
N TYR A 375 -14.24 6.75 -13.01
CA TYR A 375 -13.04 6.77 -13.85
C TYR A 375 -13.42 6.50 -15.30
N SER A 376 -12.83 7.24 -16.22
CA SER A 376 -13.10 7.08 -17.65
C SER A 376 -12.40 5.88 -18.24
N VAL A 377 -11.20 5.56 -17.76
CA VAL A 377 -10.38 4.44 -18.24
C VAL A 377 -9.70 3.71 -17.10
N LEU A 378 -9.42 2.42 -17.29
CA LEU A 378 -8.52 1.62 -16.46
C LEU A 378 -7.25 1.36 -17.25
N TRP A 379 -6.11 1.68 -16.67
CA TRP A 379 -4.81 1.56 -17.31
C TRP A 379 -3.98 0.44 -16.70
N LEU A 380 -3.57 -0.51 -17.54
CA LEU A 380 -2.71 -1.64 -17.21
C LEU A 380 -1.27 -1.30 -17.60
N ASN A 381 -0.54 -0.60 -16.73
CA ASN A 381 0.84 -0.25 -17.01
C ASN A 381 1.79 -1.41 -16.69
N ASP A 382 2.43 -1.97 -17.72
CA ASP A 382 3.46 -3.02 -17.64
C ASP A 382 3.06 -4.25 -16.77
N ASN A 383 1.79 -4.66 -16.87
CA ASN A 383 1.26 -5.82 -16.14
C ASN A 383 1.58 -7.12 -16.90
N LYS A 384 2.81 -7.62 -16.76
CA LYS A 384 3.30 -8.82 -17.49
C LYS A 384 2.66 -10.11 -17.01
N ARG A 385 2.32 -10.21 -15.74
CA ARG A 385 1.67 -11.40 -15.17
C ARG A 385 0.36 -11.00 -14.52
N MET A 386 -0.68 -11.79 -14.78
CA MET A 386 -2.00 -11.57 -14.21
C MET A 386 -2.64 -12.85 -13.72
N LEU A 387 -3.54 -12.72 -12.75
CA LEU A 387 -4.39 -13.81 -12.29
C LEU A 387 -5.56 -14.02 -13.27
N PRO A 388 -6.03 -15.28 -13.44
CA PRO A 388 -7.20 -15.56 -14.26
C PRO A 388 -8.45 -14.78 -13.79
N GLU A 389 -8.64 -14.66 -12.47
CA GLU A 389 -9.74 -13.94 -11.85
C GLU A 389 -9.73 -12.45 -12.23
N THR A 390 -8.56 -11.82 -12.24
CA THR A 390 -8.36 -10.44 -12.66
C THR A 390 -8.78 -10.24 -14.11
N LEU A 391 -8.32 -11.13 -15.01
CA LEU A 391 -8.67 -11.07 -16.44
C LEU A 391 -10.16 -11.30 -16.69
N GLU A 392 -10.78 -12.26 -15.99
CA GLU A 392 -12.22 -12.52 -16.08
C GLU A 392 -13.03 -11.32 -15.61
N LYS A 393 -12.59 -10.66 -14.52
CA LYS A 393 -13.23 -9.42 -14.03
C LYS A 393 -13.06 -8.28 -15.03
N LEU A 394 -11.88 -8.10 -15.60
CA LEU A 394 -11.65 -7.09 -16.65
C LEU A 394 -12.58 -7.35 -17.84
N LEU A 395 -12.68 -8.59 -18.29
CA LEU A 395 -13.59 -8.97 -19.39
C LEU A 395 -15.05 -8.64 -19.08
N ALA A 396 -15.48 -8.89 -17.84
CA ALA A 396 -16.83 -8.53 -17.38
C ALA A 396 -17.05 -7.02 -17.42
N LEU A 397 -16.13 -6.24 -16.85
CA LEU A 397 -16.20 -4.77 -16.87
C LEU A 397 -16.21 -4.20 -18.30
N VAL A 398 -15.37 -4.73 -19.18
CA VAL A 398 -15.33 -4.29 -20.60
C VAL A 398 -16.64 -4.61 -21.30
N ARG A 399 -17.21 -5.80 -21.10
CA ARG A 399 -18.52 -6.15 -21.67
C ARG A 399 -19.64 -5.19 -21.23
N GLU A 400 -19.56 -4.67 -20.02
CA GLU A 400 -20.53 -3.71 -19.47
C GLU A 400 -20.28 -2.27 -19.96
N GLY A 401 -19.10 -1.96 -20.50
CA GLY A 401 -18.80 -0.67 -21.10
C GLY A 401 -17.51 0.01 -20.63
N ALA A 402 -16.69 -0.65 -19.80
CA ALA A 402 -15.40 -0.11 -19.41
C ALA A 402 -14.44 0.01 -20.59
N VAL A 403 -13.56 1.00 -20.53
CA VAL A 403 -12.40 1.15 -21.40
C VAL A 403 -11.16 0.75 -20.64
N VAL A 404 -10.42 -0.22 -21.17
CA VAL A 404 -9.14 -0.70 -20.61
C VAL A 404 -8.03 -0.32 -21.59
N ILE A 405 -6.96 0.28 -21.09
CA ILE A 405 -5.75 0.61 -21.84
C ILE A 405 -4.61 -0.27 -21.34
N GLY A 406 -3.94 -0.99 -22.24
CA GLY A 406 -2.77 -1.80 -21.93
C GLY A 406 -2.65 -3.04 -22.79
N ASP A 407 -1.47 -3.63 -22.78
CA ASP A 407 -1.13 -4.80 -23.57
C ASP A 407 -1.54 -6.09 -22.87
N ALA A 408 -1.63 -7.17 -23.64
CA ALA A 408 -1.90 -8.50 -23.11
C ALA A 408 -0.77 -8.93 -22.16
N PRO A 409 -1.10 -9.53 -21.01
CA PRO A 409 -0.08 -10.11 -20.13
C PRO A 409 0.60 -11.30 -20.78
N GLU A 410 1.86 -11.53 -20.41
CA GLU A 410 2.72 -12.56 -20.95
C GLU A 410 2.51 -13.93 -20.26
N GLY A 411 2.02 -13.94 -19.00
CA GLY A 411 1.87 -15.16 -18.22
C GLY A 411 1.04 -15.03 -16.97
N LEU A 412 0.90 -16.17 -16.28
CA LEU A 412 0.19 -16.26 -14.99
C LEU A 412 0.99 -15.68 -13.83
N ALA A 413 0.31 -15.04 -12.90
CA ALA A 413 0.86 -14.54 -11.64
C ALA A 413 0.80 -15.57 -10.49
N THR A 414 0.41 -16.81 -10.72
CA THR A 414 0.23 -17.84 -9.69
C THR A 414 0.55 -19.24 -10.19
N LEU A 415 0.89 -20.17 -9.28
CA LEU A 415 0.88 -21.60 -9.51
C LEU A 415 -0.46 -22.27 -9.18
N SER A 416 -1.34 -21.55 -8.48
CA SER A 416 -2.67 -22.06 -8.09
C SER A 416 -3.47 -22.50 -9.31
N GLY A 417 -4.20 -23.61 -9.18
CA GLY A 417 -5.09 -24.12 -10.22
C GLY A 417 -4.41 -24.74 -11.45
N GLN A 418 -3.08 -24.67 -11.55
CA GLN A 418 -2.27 -25.35 -12.59
C GLN A 418 -2.86 -25.21 -14.02
N GLU A 419 -3.11 -26.37 -14.69
CA GLU A 419 -3.63 -26.41 -16.07
C GLU A 419 -5.01 -25.71 -16.22
N SER A 420 -5.85 -25.77 -15.19
CA SER A 420 -7.14 -25.09 -15.20
C SER A 420 -6.99 -23.57 -15.19
N ALA A 421 -6.04 -23.05 -14.41
CA ALA A 421 -5.73 -21.62 -14.39
C ALA A 421 -5.17 -21.14 -15.74
N GLN A 422 -4.29 -21.95 -16.36
CA GLN A 422 -3.74 -21.63 -17.68
C GLN A 422 -4.84 -21.55 -18.75
N LYS A 423 -5.77 -22.50 -18.77
CA LYS A 423 -6.91 -22.47 -19.71
C LYS A 423 -7.81 -21.24 -19.53
N ARG A 424 -8.08 -20.87 -18.29
CA ARG A 424 -8.86 -19.66 -17.98
C ARG A 424 -8.12 -18.41 -18.41
N PHE A 425 -6.82 -18.33 -18.12
CA PHE A 425 -5.95 -17.23 -18.54
C PHE A 425 -5.96 -17.07 -20.05
N ASP A 426 -5.65 -18.12 -20.81
CA ASP A 426 -5.59 -18.10 -22.27
C ASP A 426 -6.93 -17.68 -22.88
N ALA A 427 -8.04 -18.22 -22.36
CA ALA A 427 -9.37 -17.87 -22.81
C ALA A 427 -9.72 -16.38 -22.56
N ALA A 428 -9.35 -15.84 -21.40
CA ALA A 428 -9.62 -14.46 -21.06
C ALA A 428 -8.73 -13.49 -21.85
N VAL A 429 -7.44 -13.80 -22.03
CA VAL A 429 -6.51 -13.03 -22.85
C VAL A 429 -7.01 -12.99 -24.30
N HIS A 430 -7.38 -14.14 -24.88
CA HIS A 430 -7.93 -14.20 -26.23
C HIS A 430 -9.23 -13.38 -26.34
N ALA A 431 -10.10 -13.43 -25.34
CA ALA A 431 -11.36 -12.68 -25.36
C ALA A 431 -11.16 -11.15 -25.24
N LEU A 432 -10.13 -10.70 -24.51
CA LEU A 432 -9.84 -9.28 -24.30
C LEU A 432 -9.02 -8.67 -25.44
N TRP A 433 -7.97 -9.33 -25.90
CA TRP A 433 -7.05 -8.77 -26.91
C TRP A 433 -7.23 -9.39 -28.30
N GLY A 434 -7.63 -10.67 -28.38
CA GLY A 434 -7.77 -11.38 -29.66
C GLY A 434 -6.46 -11.36 -30.46
N GLU A 435 -6.55 -11.00 -31.73
CA GLU A 435 -5.40 -10.84 -32.62
C GLU A 435 -4.91 -9.38 -32.71
N VAL A 436 -5.48 -8.45 -31.89
CA VAL A 436 -5.18 -7.03 -31.96
C VAL A 436 -3.96 -6.70 -31.12
N SER A 437 -2.81 -6.53 -31.76
CA SER A 437 -1.58 -6.11 -31.09
C SER A 437 -1.47 -4.58 -30.95
N LYS A 438 -2.12 -3.81 -31.83
CA LYS A 438 -2.18 -2.34 -31.78
C LYS A 438 -3.52 -1.83 -32.24
N GLY A 439 -4.20 -1.04 -31.42
CA GLY A 439 -5.49 -0.43 -31.73
C GLY A 439 -6.57 -0.77 -30.70
N CYS A 440 -7.82 -0.66 -31.12
CA CYS A 440 -8.99 -0.84 -30.26
C CYS A 440 -9.69 -2.16 -30.58
N ASN A 441 -9.81 -3.05 -29.59
CA ASN A 441 -10.65 -4.24 -29.65
C ASN A 441 -11.98 -3.97 -28.91
N ARG A 442 -13.10 -3.96 -29.62
CA ARG A 442 -14.43 -3.72 -29.05
C ARG A 442 -15.06 -5.01 -28.55
N ILE A 443 -15.53 -4.99 -27.28
CA ILE A 443 -16.07 -6.16 -26.60
C ILE A 443 -17.35 -5.75 -25.85
N GLY A 444 -18.50 -6.22 -26.28
CA GLY A 444 -19.77 -5.79 -25.69
C GLY A 444 -20.00 -4.29 -25.87
N LYS A 445 -20.10 -3.56 -24.76
CA LYS A 445 -20.29 -2.09 -24.77
C LYS A 445 -18.98 -1.31 -24.60
N GLY A 446 -17.89 -1.97 -24.23
CA GLY A 446 -16.59 -1.36 -23.96
C GLY A 446 -15.52 -1.75 -24.97
N MET A 447 -14.27 -1.54 -24.60
CA MET A 447 -13.13 -1.85 -25.45
C MET A 447 -11.83 -2.01 -24.66
N VAL A 448 -10.87 -2.69 -25.30
CA VAL A 448 -9.46 -2.70 -24.90
C VAL A 448 -8.66 -1.94 -25.94
N VAL A 449 -7.77 -1.04 -25.51
CA VAL A 449 -6.83 -0.29 -26.34
C VAL A 449 -5.42 -0.79 -26.04
N SER A 450 -4.70 -1.29 -27.04
CA SER A 450 -3.37 -1.89 -26.89
C SER A 450 -2.36 -1.35 -27.89
N GLY A 451 -1.06 -1.56 -27.61
CA GLY A 451 0.05 -1.15 -28.46
C GLY A 451 0.26 0.38 -28.51
N MET A 452 -0.20 1.10 -27.51
CA MET A 452 -0.14 2.56 -27.40
C MET A 452 0.31 2.99 -26.01
N SER A 453 1.04 4.11 -25.95
CA SER A 453 1.26 4.81 -24.67
C SER A 453 -0.06 5.33 -24.09
N LEU A 454 -0.07 5.72 -22.82
CA LEU A 454 -1.27 6.31 -22.22
C LEU A 454 -1.70 7.58 -22.95
N ASP A 455 -0.76 8.47 -23.28
CA ASP A 455 -1.04 9.70 -24.04
C ASP A 455 -1.67 9.44 -25.40
N GLU A 456 -1.09 8.51 -26.18
CA GLU A 456 -1.62 8.12 -27.48
C GLU A 456 -3.04 7.55 -27.36
N ALA A 457 -3.28 6.70 -26.33
CA ALA A 457 -4.58 6.11 -26.10
C ALA A 457 -5.64 7.14 -25.68
N LEU A 458 -5.29 8.09 -24.80
CA LEU A 458 -6.19 9.18 -24.42
C LEU A 458 -6.54 10.08 -25.61
N CYS A 459 -5.57 10.36 -26.48
CA CYS A 459 -5.80 11.10 -27.74
C CYS A 459 -6.71 10.31 -28.70
N GLU A 460 -6.46 9.02 -28.90
CA GLU A 460 -7.28 8.15 -29.75
C GLU A 460 -8.74 8.09 -29.26
N LEU A 461 -8.92 8.04 -27.94
CA LEU A 461 -10.23 8.08 -27.28
C LEU A 461 -10.87 9.47 -27.28
N LYS A 462 -10.17 10.51 -27.78
CA LYS A 462 -10.61 11.91 -27.81
C LYS A 462 -10.99 12.44 -26.42
N MET A 463 -10.27 12.01 -25.41
CA MET A 463 -10.45 12.52 -24.06
C MET A 463 -9.83 13.91 -23.95
N SER A 464 -10.57 14.83 -23.35
CA SER A 464 -10.06 16.17 -23.03
C SER A 464 -9.50 16.19 -21.62
N PRO A 465 -8.38 16.88 -21.39
CA PRO A 465 -7.88 17.08 -20.04
C PRO A 465 -8.89 17.84 -19.18
N ASP A 466 -8.94 17.53 -17.88
CA ASP A 466 -9.80 18.22 -16.91
C ASP A 466 -9.34 19.67 -16.69
N VAL A 467 -8.04 19.89 -16.66
CA VAL A 467 -7.43 21.21 -16.50
C VAL A 467 -6.39 21.47 -17.58
N THR A 468 -6.41 22.66 -18.15
CA THR A 468 -5.31 23.18 -18.98
C THR A 468 -4.74 24.41 -18.26
N ALA A 469 -3.48 24.35 -17.88
CA ALA A 469 -2.79 25.43 -17.18
C ALA A 469 -1.61 25.94 -18.01
N THR A 470 -1.25 27.21 -17.81
CA THR A 470 -0.01 27.80 -18.30
C THR A 470 0.92 28.02 -17.11
N GLY A 471 2.14 27.45 -17.16
CA GLY A 471 3.10 27.50 -16.06
C GLY A 471 2.94 26.34 -15.08
N ASP A 472 3.64 26.38 -13.95
CA ASP A 472 3.82 25.28 -12.99
C ASP A 472 2.66 25.14 -11.99
N ALA A 473 1.42 25.40 -12.40
CA ALA A 473 0.27 25.32 -11.52
C ALA A 473 -0.03 23.88 -11.11
N LEU A 474 -0.08 23.64 -9.81
CA LEU A 474 -0.56 22.39 -9.23
C LEU A 474 -2.04 22.50 -8.91
N TRP A 475 -2.78 21.41 -9.08
CA TRP A 475 -4.24 21.43 -8.90
C TRP A 475 -4.79 20.09 -8.42
N LEU A 476 -5.97 20.17 -7.77
CA LEU A 476 -6.79 19.03 -7.41
C LEU A 476 -8.26 19.40 -7.67
N HIS A 477 -9.00 18.52 -8.32
CA HIS A 477 -10.43 18.66 -8.60
C HIS A 477 -11.28 17.88 -7.59
N ARG A 478 -12.33 18.52 -7.11
CA ARG A 478 -13.35 17.88 -6.27
C ARG A 478 -14.75 18.25 -6.74
N GLN A 479 -15.67 17.29 -6.59
CA GLN A 479 -17.04 17.44 -7.01
C GLN A 479 -18.02 17.21 -5.86
N THR A 480 -18.99 18.08 -5.75
CA THR A 480 -20.17 17.93 -4.89
C THR A 480 -21.44 17.78 -5.73
N LYS A 481 -22.61 17.54 -5.13
CA LYS A 481 -23.87 17.32 -5.85
C LYS A 481 -24.28 18.46 -6.81
N GLY A 482 -23.71 19.63 -6.68
CA GLY A 482 -24.13 20.78 -7.49
C GLY A 482 -22.99 21.71 -7.89
N ALA A 483 -21.76 21.33 -7.66
CA ALA A 483 -20.60 22.16 -7.99
C ALA A 483 -19.33 21.34 -8.16
N ASP A 484 -18.55 21.75 -9.12
CA ASP A 484 -17.14 21.38 -9.29
C ASP A 484 -16.26 22.50 -8.75
N TRP A 485 -15.17 22.15 -8.11
CA TRP A 485 -14.26 23.11 -7.54
C TRP A 485 -12.83 22.59 -7.51
N TYR A 486 -11.91 23.52 -7.59
CA TYR A 486 -10.50 23.23 -7.78
C TYR A 486 -9.69 23.90 -6.69
N PHE A 487 -8.81 23.12 -6.06
CA PHE A 487 -7.71 23.67 -5.29
C PHE A 487 -6.56 23.90 -6.25
N VAL A 488 -6.06 25.12 -6.34
CA VAL A 488 -4.98 25.52 -7.26
C VAL A 488 -3.89 26.23 -6.47
N THR A 489 -2.65 25.86 -6.72
CA THR A 489 -1.46 26.50 -6.13
C THR A 489 -0.34 26.54 -7.16
N ALA A 490 0.63 27.43 -6.97
CA ALA A 490 1.84 27.57 -7.79
C ALA A 490 3.07 27.44 -6.90
#